data_b11ffafe6e6ef7ca730674c810abc0d8
#
_entry.id   b11ffafe6e6ef7ca730674c810abc0d8
#
_cell.length_a   1.000
_cell.length_b   1.000
_cell.length_c   1.000
_cell.angle_alpha   90.00
_cell.angle_beta   90.00
_cell.angle_gamma   90.00
#
_symmetry.space_group_name_H-M   'P 1'
#
loop_
_entity.id
_entity.type
_entity.pdbx_description
1 polymer ?
#
loop_
_entity_poly.entity_id
_entity_poly.type
_entity_poly.pdbx_seq_one_letter_code
_entity_poly.pdbx_strand_id
1 'polypeptide(L)'
;MRLAFVCALALATSACDTSDPFGLYPEPATEIVAPLECTGRIVDEAQILSPLEEDRITEVLESLERDTLAQLVVVTTPSLDGFSIEDYSIALGRGWGIGHWKRHDGLLLVVAPNEQKMRIEVGYGLEGTVDDVFAADVIEGMKPFFQRADFEGGVSYGVSRLSGRVRKSRGRKAA
;
A
#
# COMPACT_ATOMS: atom_id res chain seq x y z
N MET A 1 16.70 -2.65 59.15
CA MET A 1 15.95 -1.48 59.59
C MET A 1 16.57 -0.24 58.92
N ARG A 2 16.06 0.20 57.79
CA ARG A 2 16.18 1.54 57.21
C ARG A 2 15.30 1.58 55.94
N LEU A 3 14.14 2.21 56.06
CA LEU A 3 13.28 2.60 54.96
C LEU A 3 14.03 3.61 54.11
N ALA A 4 14.05 3.40 52.78
CA ALA A 4 14.36 4.42 51.80
C ALA A 4 13.09 4.72 51.01
N PHE A 5 12.52 5.85 51.27
CA PHE A 5 11.44 6.50 50.54
C PHE A 5 11.99 6.93 49.17
N VAL A 6 11.53 6.31 48.11
CA VAL A 6 11.77 6.80 46.77
C VAL A 6 10.56 7.64 46.36
N CYS A 7 10.77 8.94 46.37
CA CYS A 7 9.84 9.95 45.89
C CYS A 7 9.76 9.87 44.33
N ALA A 8 8.68 9.30 43.81
CA ALA A 8 8.40 9.36 42.38
C ALA A 8 7.90 10.79 42.01
N LEU A 9 8.78 11.55 41.37
CA LEU A 9 8.46 12.83 40.82
C LEU A 9 7.66 12.60 39.52
N ALA A 10 6.34 12.73 39.59
CA ALA A 10 5.47 12.73 38.42
C ALA A 10 5.68 14.06 37.67
N LEU A 11 6.41 14.01 36.56
CA LEU A 11 6.43 15.08 35.57
C LEU A 11 5.07 15.08 34.86
N ALA A 12 4.20 15.98 35.29
CA ALA A 12 3.01 16.33 34.53
C ALA A 12 3.47 17.08 33.27
N THR A 13 3.53 16.37 32.14
CA THR A 13 3.61 17.01 30.83
C THR A 13 2.25 17.65 30.59
N SER A 14 2.21 18.97 30.72
CA SER A 14 1.11 19.80 30.26
C SER A 14 0.94 19.58 28.76
N ALA A 15 0.01 18.71 28.37
CA ALA A 15 -0.49 18.66 27.01
C ALA A 15 -1.17 20.01 26.76
N CYS A 16 -0.65 20.79 25.80
CA CYS A 16 -1.39 21.93 25.27
C CYS A 16 -2.69 21.37 24.68
N ASP A 17 -3.76 21.61 25.40
CA ASP A 17 -5.12 21.44 24.94
C ASP A 17 -5.34 22.46 23.80
N THR A 18 -5.17 22.01 22.55
CA THR A 18 -5.60 22.71 21.36
C THR A 18 -7.03 22.32 21.04
N SER A 19 -7.92 22.46 22.01
CA SER A 19 -9.35 22.37 21.75
C SER A 19 -9.71 23.49 20.78
N ASP A 20 -10.13 23.09 19.57
CA ASP A 20 -10.71 24.01 18.59
C ASP A 20 -12.06 24.51 19.12
N PRO A 21 -12.13 25.77 19.62
CA PRO A 21 -13.34 26.30 20.25
C PRO A 21 -14.47 26.58 19.25
N PHE A 22 -14.21 26.38 17.94
CA PHE A 22 -15.17 26.65 16.88
C PHE A 22 -15.54 25.43 16.06
N GLY A 23 -14.95 24.22 16.33
CA GLY A 23 -15.24 22.99 15.59
C GLY A 23 -14.92 23.09 14.08
N LEU A 24 -13.99 23.97 13.71
CA LEU A 24 -13.64 24.24 12.31
C LEU A 24 -12.66 23.20 11.75
N TYR A 25 -11.97 22.48 12.64
CA TYR A 25 -11.09 21.38 12.25
C TYR A 25 -11.79 20.07 12.62
N PRO A 26 -12.07 19.20 11.65
CA PRO A 26 -12.55 17.88 12.00
C PRO A 26 -11.53 17.23 12.93
N GLU A 27 -12.00 16.58 14.01
CA GLU A 27 -11.19 15.70 14.85
C GLU A 27 -10.27 14.89 13.94
N PRO A 28 -8.97 14.71 14.29
CA PRO A 28 -8.09 13.90 13.47
C PRO A 28 -8.80 12.59 13.22
N ALA A 29 -9.03 12.31 11.92
CA ALA A 29 -9.68 11.08 11.52
C ALA A 29 -9.03 9.94 12.29
N THR A 30 -9.82 9.08 12.91
CA THR A 30 -9.40 7.89 13.66
C THR A 30 -8.14 7.35 13.02
N GLU A 31 -7.04 7.28 13.77
CA GLU A 31 -5.74 6.84 13.25
C GLU A 31 -5.97 5.56 12.45
N ILE A 32 -5.75 5.64 11.13
CA ILE A 32 -5.95 4.50 10.25
C ILE A 32 -4.77 3.57 10.50
N VAL A 33 -4.97 2.62 11.39
CA VAL A 33 -3.99 1.58 11.64
C VAL A 33 -3.97 0.66 10.42
N ALA A 34 -2.84 0.57 9.74
CA ALA A 34 -2.66 -0.39 8.67
C ALA A 34 -2.75 -1.81 9.23
N PRO A 35 -3.50 -2.71 8.59
CA PRO A 35 -3.67 -4.08 9.09
C PRO A 35 -2.38 -4.92 9.05
N LEU A 36 -1.37 -4.49 8.29
CA LEU A 36 -0.05 -5.13 8.18
C LEU A 36 1.06 -4.09 8.35
N GLU A 37 2.24 -4.57 8.75
CA GLU A 37 3.47 -3.76 8.78
C GLU A 37 4.08 -3.63 7.38
N CYS A 38 4.59 -2.44 7.05
CA CYS A 38 5.31 -2.21 5.80
C CYS A 38 6.76 -2.69 5.94
N THR A 39 7.05 -3.89 5.50
CA THR A 39 8.40 -4.47 5.55
C THR A 39 9.23 -4.19 4.31
N GLY A 40 8.60 -3.70 3.22
CA GLY A 40 9.27 -3.44 1.96
C GLY A 40 8.31 -3.09 0.82
N ARG A 41 8.77 -3.25 -0.41
CA ARG A 41 7.93 -3.07 -1.61
C ARG A 41 7.03 -4.26 -1.90
N ILE A 42 7.35 -5.41 -1.30
CA ILE A 42 6.55 -6.61 -1.31
C ILE A 42 6.32 -7.01 0.14
N VAL A 43 5.07 -7.32 0.47
CA VAL A 43 4.65 -7.88 1.74
C VAL A 43 3.83 -9.13 1.41
N ASP A 44 4.48 -10.30 1.42
CA ASP A 44 3.88 -11.58 1.02
C ASP A 44 3.43 -12.41 2.23
N GLU A 45 2.44 -11.91 2.98
CA GLU A 45 1.88 -12.62 4.14
C GLU A 45 1.12 -13.90 3.76
N ALA A 46 0.61 -13.98 2.53
CA ALA A 46 -0.04 -15.19 2.02
C ALA A 46 0.96 -16.27 1.60
N GLN A 47 2.26 -15.95 1.55
CA GLN A 47 3.36 -16.84 1.15
C GLN A 47 3.10 -17.53 -0.20
N ILE A 48 2.65 -16.74 -1.18
CA ILE A 48 2.33 -17.22 -2.54
C ILE A 48 3.43 -16.93 -3.56
N LEU A 49 4.48 -16.24 -3.15
CA LEU A 49 5.64 -15.92 -3.97
C LEU A 49 6.86 -16.72 -3.48
N SER A 50 7.69 -17.20 -4.40
CA SER A 50 8.99 -17.72 -4.01
C SER A 50 9.97 -16.58 -3.72
N PRO A 51 11.01 -16.80 -2.90
CA PRO A 51 12.02 -15.76 -2.65
C PRO A 51 12.68 -15.22 -3.92
N LEU A 52 12.86 -16.09 -4.93
CA LEU A 52 13.41 -15.68 -6.22
C LEU A 52 12.48 -14.74 -6.98
N GLU A 53 11.17 -14.96 -6.88
CA GLU A 53 10.19 -14.12 -7.56
C GLU A 53 10.00 -12.80 -6.80
N GLU A 54 10.04 -12.82 -5.46
CA GLU A 54 10.07 -11.58 -4.66
C GLU A 54 11.25 -10.69 -5.05
N ASP A 55 12.46 -11.26 -5.19
CA ASP A 55 13.64 -10.53 -5.63
C ASP A 55 13.43 -9.89 -7.02
N ARG A 56 12.93 -10.68 -7.98
CA ARG A 56 12.66 -10.21 -9.35
C ARG A 56 11.64 -9.09 -9.40
N ILE A 57 10.53 -9.25 -8.66
CA ILE A 57 9.49 -8.24 -8.61
C ILE A 57 10.04 -6.99 -7.91
N THR A 58 10.80 -7.13 -6.83
CA THR A 58 11.43 -6.02 -6.12
C THR A 58 12.33 -5.20 -7.06
N GLU A 59 13.17 -5.84 -7.88
CA GLU A 59 13.98 -5.15 -8.88
C GLU A 59 13.14 -4.32 -9.87
N VAL A 60 12.00 -4.85 -10.31
CA VAL A 60 11.07 -4.13 -11.20
C VAL A 60 10.47 -2.92 -10.50
N LEU A 61 10.06 -3.06 -9.24
CA LEU A 61 9.45 -2.01 -8.43
C LEU A 61 10.44 -0.88 -8.13
N GLU A 62 11.67 -1.23 -7.77
CA GLU A 62 12.75 -0.26 -7.56
C GLU A 62 13.14 0.47 -8.83
N SER A 63 13.24 -0.25 -9.95
CA SER A 63 13.50 0.36 -11.25
C SER A 63 12.38 1.31 -11.66
N LEU A 64 11.12 0.94 -11.41
CA LEU A 64 9.98 1.82 -11.66
C LEU A 64 10.12 3.14 -10.90
N GLU A 65 10.44 3.07 -9.60
CA GLU A 65 10.58 4.27 -8.78
C GLU A 65 11.78 5.12 -9.19
N ARG A 66 12.93 4.51 -9.50
CA ARG A 66 14.09 5.24 -10.04
C ARG A 66 13.76 5.98 -11.34
N ASP A 67 13.02 5.34 -12.24
CA ASP A 67 12.72 5.89 -13.57
C ASP A 67 11.61 6.93 -13.55
N THR A 68 10.66 6.82 -12.62
CA THR A 68 9.40 7.57 -12.68
C THR A 68 9.05 8.33 -11.41
N LEU A 69 9.72 8.05 -10.31
CA LEU A 69 9.42 8.50 -8.96
C LEU A 69 8.06 7.99 -8.41
N ALA A 70 7.34 7.18 -9.16
CA ALA A 70 6.10 6.55 -8.70
C ALA A 70 6.44 5.31 -7.87
N GLN A 71 5.73 5.11 -6.77
CA GLN A 71 5.88 3.94 -5.92
C GLN A 71 4.78 2.92 -6.22
N LEU A 72 5.17 1.67 -6.45
CA LEU A 72 4.25 0.54 -6.51
C LEU A 72 4.65 -0.46 -5.43
N VAL A 73 3.68 -0.84 -4.63
CA VAL A 73 3.83 -1.84 -3.56
C VAL A 73 2.89 -3.01 -3.85
N VAL A 74 3.35 -4.21 -3.57
CA VAL A 74 2.56 -5.45 -3.69
C VAL A 74 2.32 -6.01 -2.31
N VAL A 75 1.07 -6.34 -2.01
CA VAL A 75 0.67 -7.00 -0.77
C VAL A 75 -0.10 -8.26 -1.13
N THR A 76 0.28 -9.36 -0.53
CA THR A 76 -0.56 -10.56 -0.48
C THR A 76 -0.96 -10.81 0.97
N THR A 77 -2.19 -11.21 1.19
CA THR A 77 -2.68 -11.53 2.54
C THR A 77 -3.51 -12.81 2.53
N PRO A 78 -3.33 -13.69 3.53
CA PRO A 78 -4.15 -14.89 3.65
C PRO A 78 -5.58 -14.57 4.10
N SER A 79 -5.83 -13.38 4.68
CA SER A 79 -7.15 -12.96 5.16
C SER A 79 -7.32 -11.45 5.10
N LEU A 80 -8.52 -11.03 4.78
CA LEU A 80 -8.96 -9.63 4.91
C LEU A 80 -9.54 -9.33 6.30
N ASP A 81 -9.57 -10.30 7.22
CA ASP A 81 -10.05 -10.17 8.61
C ASP A 81 -11.46 -9.54 8.74
N GLY A 82 -12.32 -9.85 7.77
CA GLY A 82 -13.68 -9.35 7.70
C GLY A 82 -13.85 -7.97 7.07
N PHE A 83 -12.76 -7.31 6.68
CA PHE A 83 -12.83 -6.06 5.93
C PHE A 83 -13.24 -6.30 4.47
N SER A 84 -13.82 -5.27 3.84
CA SER A 84 -13.87 -5.24 2.38
C SER A 84 -12.45 -5.06 1.83
N ILE A 85 -12.17 -5.54 0.61
CA ILE A 85 -10.83 -5.34 0.03
C ILE A 85 -10.56 -3.85 -0.22
N GLU A 86 -11.62 -3.07 -0.42
CA GLU A 86 -11.59 -1.62 -0.55
C GLU A 86 -11.06 -0.95 0.73
N ASP A 87 -11.71 -1.25 1.86
CA ASP A 87 -11.31 -0.67 3.15
C ASP A 87 -9.92 -1.13 3.56
N TYR A 88 -9.61 -2.41 3.32
CA TYR A 88 -8.30 -2.99 3.59
C TYR A 88 -7.19 -2.29 2.80
N SER A 89 -7.37 -2.13 1.48
CA SER A 89 -6.38 -1.47 0.61
C SER A 89 -6.21 0.01 0.92
N ILE A 90 -7.30 0.72 1.25
CA ILE A 90 -7.25 2.12 1.67
C ILE A 90 -6.50 2.26 2.99
N ALA A 91 -6.77 1.39 3.97
CA ALA A 91 -6.07 1.39 5.25
C ALA A 91 -4.55 1.17 5.07
N LEU A 92 -4.14 0.21 4.23
CA LEU A 92 -2.74 0.00 3.89
C LEU A 92 -2.13 1.21 3.19
N GLY A 93 -2.75 1.69 2.12
CA GLY A 93 -2.22 2.79 1.31
C GLY A 93 -2.01 4.08 2.10
N ARG A 94 -2.96 4.40 3.00
CA ARG A 94 -2.89 5.59 3.88
C ARG A 94 -1.95 5.37 5.06
N GLY A 95 -2.05 4.22 5.74
CA GLY A 95 -1.23 3.92 6.91
C GLY A 95 0.26 3.82 6.58
N TRP A 96 0.60 3.32 5.40
CA TRP A 96 2.00 3.24 4.93
C TRP A 96 2.47 4.49 4.20
N GLY A 97 1.57 5.40 3.83
CA GLY A 97 1.93 6.63 3.11
C GLY A 97 2.54 6.36 1.73
N ILE A 98 2.01 5.36 1.00
CA ILE A 98 2.55 4.95 -0.30
C ILE A 98 2.45 6.11 -1.30
N GLY A 99 3.59 6.43 -1.94
CA GLY A 99 3.72 7.57 -2.84
C GLY A 99 4.21 8.83 -2.13
N HIS A 100 4.57 9.83 -2.90
CA HIS A 100 5.04 11.09 -2.36
C HIS A 100 3.86 12.00 -2.00
N TRP A 101 3.85 12.59 -0.81
CA TRP A 101 2.75 13.39 -0.27
C TRP A 101 2.28 14.56 -1.15
N LYS A 102 3.16 15.16 -1.97
CA LYS A 102 2.79 16.22 -2.93
C LYS A 102 2.34 15.68 -4.29
N ARG A 103 2.89 14.53 -4.69
CA ARG A 103 2.61 13.98 -6.01
C ARG A 103 1.47 12.99 -6.01
N HIS A 104 1.18 12.37 -4.85
CA HIS A 104 0.19 11.31 -4.68
C HIS A 104 0.33 10.21 -5.74
N ASP A 105 1.58 9.80 -5.99
CA ASP A 105 1.97 8.89 -7.08
C ASP A 105 2.28 7.46 -6.58
N GLY A 106 1.50 7.03 -5.61
CA GLY A 106 1.52 5.67 -5.08
C GLY A 106 0.55 4.75 -5.83
N LEU A 107 0.93 3.47 -5.93
CA LEU A 107 0.11 2.36 -6.37
C LEU A 107 0.24 1.22 -5.37
N LEU A 108 -0.86 0.54 -5.09
CA LEU A 108 -0.86 -0.64 -4.24
C LEU A 108 -1.64 -1.75 -4.92
N LEU A 109 -0.99 -2.88 -5.16
CA LEU A 109 -1.64 -4.11 -5.62
C LEU A 109 -1.87 -5.02 -4.41
N VAL A 110 -3.13 -5.25 -4.06
CA VAL A 110 -3.53 -6.17 -2.97
C VAL A 110 -4.10 -7.44 -3.58
N VAL A 111 -3.65 -8.57 -3.06
CA VAL A 111 -4.10 -9.91 -3.44
C VAL A 111 -4.50 -10.68 -2.19
N ALA A 112 -5.74 -11.11 -2.12
CA ALA A 112 -6.29 -11.98 -1.07
C ALA A 112 -6.73 -13.30 -1.71
N PRO A 113 -5.82 -14.30 -1.81
CA PRO A 113 -6.07 -15.51 -2.58
C PRO A 113 -7.21 -16.36 -2.01
N ASN A 114 -7.36 -16.44 -0.68
CA ASN A 114 -8.39 -17.23 -0.04
C ASN A 114 -9.79 -16.67 -0.27
N GLU A 115 -9.94 -15.35 -0.27
CA GLU A 115 -11.18 -14.65 -0.60
C GLU A 115 -11.38 -14.48 -2.12
N GLN A 116 -10.39 -14.89 -2.93
CA GLN A 116 -10.38 -14.72 -4.38
C GLN A 116 -10.58 -13.26 -4.81
N LYS A 117 -9.99 -12.33 -4.06
CA LYS A 117 -10.10 -10.91 -4.30
C LYS A 117 -8.75 -10.30 -4.65
N MET A 118 -8.80 -9.33 -5.55
CA MET A 118 -7.65 -8.52 -5.94
C MET A 118 -8.11 -7.07 -6.11
N ARG A 119 -7.23 -6.12 -5.74
CA ARG A 119 -7.50 -4.70 -5.90
C ARG A 119 -6.22 -3.95 -6.23
N ILE A 120 -6.38 -2.93 -7.05
CA ILE A 120 -5.36 -1.93 -7.32
C ILE A 120 -5.86 -0.62 -6.73
N GLU A 121 -5.15 -0.13 -5.72
CA GLU A 121 -5.38 1.21 -5.16
C GLU A 121 -4.47 2.19 -5.86
N VAL A 122 -5.03 3.32 -6.30
CA VAL A 122 -4.34 4.29 -7.15
C VAL A 122 -4.31 5.63 -6.45
N GLY A 123 -3.11 6.16 -6.22
CA GLY A 123 -2.94 7.52 -5.72
C GLY A 123 -3.42 8.55 -6.73
N TYR A 124 -4.00 9.63 -6.24
CA TYR A 124 -4.64 10.69 -7.02
C TYR A 124 -3.79 11.23 -8.18
N GLY A 125 -2.46 11.32 -7.98
CA GLY A 125 -1.53 11.77 -9.01
C GLY A 125 -1.33 10.81 -10.19
N LEU A 126 -1.84 9.58 -10.07
CA LEU A 126 -1.75 8.55 -11.10
C LEU A 126 -3.11 8.16 -11.72
N GLU A 127 -4.25 8.67 -11.22
CA GLU A 127 -5.58 8.34 -11.76
C GLU A 127 -5.72 8.63 -13.26
N GLY A 128 -5.12 9.71 -13.75
CA GLY A 128 -5.07 10.00 -15.18
C GLY A 128 -4.14 9.10 -16.01
N THR A 129 -3.36 8.23 -15.34
CA THR A 129 -2.44 7.26 -15.98
C THR A 129 -2.96 5.83 -15.82
N VAL A 130 -3.34 5.47 -14.60
CA VAL A 130 -3.96 4.20 -14.23
C VAL A 130 -5.38 4.52 -13.80
N ASP A 131 -6.28 4.60 -14.77
CA ASP A 131 -7.70 4.80 -14.54
C ASP A 131 -8.39 3.49 -14.15
N ASP A 132 -9.64 3.57 -13.68
CA ASP A 132 -10.41 2.42 -13.21
C ASP A 132 -10.56 1.35 -14.30
N VAL A 133 -10.71 1.74 -15.55
CA VAL A 133 -10.85 0.83 -16.69
C VAL A 133 -9.55 0.02 -16.88
N PHE A 134 -8.42 0.70 -16.84
CA PHE A 134 -7.12 0.02 -16.96
C PHE A 134 -6.82 -0.85 -15.74
N ALA A 135 -7.14 -0.39 -14.52
CA ALA A 135 -6.97 -1.18 -13.31
C ALA A 135 -7.82 -2.46 -13.36
N ALA A 136 -9.08 -2.35 -13.79
CA ALA A 136 -9.96 -3.50 -13.99
C ALA A 136 -9.42 -4.47 -15.06
N ASP A 137 -8.92 -3.96 -16.19
CA ASP A 137 -8.30 -4.78 -17.26
C ASP A 137 -7.07 -5.55 -16.75
N VAL A 138 -6.26 -4.92 -15.90
CA VAL A 138 -5.11 -5.61 -15.28
C VAL A 138 -5.58 -6.74 -14.38
N ILE A 139 -6.58 -6.50 -13.50
CA ILE A 139 -7.13 -7.54 -12.62
C ILE A 139 -7.74 -8.69 -13.42
N GLU A 140 -8.51 -8.39 -14.46
CA GLU A 140 -9.07 -9.42 -15.35
C GLU A 140 -7.98 -10.26 -16.02
N GLY A 141 -6.88 -9.62 -16.44
CA GLY A 141 -5.72 -10.32 -17.01
C GLY A 141 -4.94 -11.17 -16.00
N MET A 142 -5.03 -10.87 -14.70
CA MET A 142 -4.43 -11.68 -13.63
C MET A 142 -5.24 -12.94 -13.34
N LYS A 143 -6.57 -12.91 -13.43
CA LYS A 143 -7.47 -14.01 -13.06
C LYS A 143 -7.11 -15.38 -13.66
N PRO A 144 -6.77 -15.52 -14.95
CA PRO A 144 -6.39 -16.83 -15.53
C PRO A 144 -5.17 -17.48 -14.88
N PHE A 145 -4.26 -16.67 -14.34
CA PHE A 145 -3.10 -17.17 -13.60
C PHE A 145 -3.54 -17.75 -12.25
N PHE A 146 -4.35 -17.00 -11.51
CA PHE A 146 -4.87 -17.44 -10.21
C PHE A 146 -5.77 -18.67 -10.32
N GLN A 147 -6.59 -18.77 -11.37
CA GLN A 147 -7.44 -19.94 -11.62
C GLN A 147 -6.66 -21.26 -11.78
N ARG A 148 -5.40 -21.21 -12.24
CA ARG A 148 -4.53 -22.38 -12.35
C ARG A 148 -3.45 -22.45 -11.25
N ALA A 149 -3.64 -21.68 -10.16
CA ALA A 149 -2.72 -21.59 -9.03
C ALA A 149 -1.29 -21.10 -9.40
N ASP A 150 -1.15 -20.35 -10.48
CA ASP A 150 0.09 -19.70 -10.92
C ASP A 150 0.13 -18.29 -10.32
N PHE A 151 0.30 -18.20 -9.00
CA PHE A 151 0.24 -16.93 -8.28
C PHE A 151 1.39 -16.01 -8.66
N GLU A 152 2.61 -16.55 -8.76
CA GLU A 152 3.80 -15.81 -9.19
C GLU A 152 3.59 -15.16 -10.56
N GLY A 153 3.13 -15.93 -11.54
CA GLY A 153 2.83 -15.45 -12.88
C GLY A 153 1.75 -14.36 -12.88
N GLY A 154 0.73 -14.51 -12.03
CA GLY A 154 -0.35 -13.53 -11.89
C GLY A 154 0.12 -12.20 -11.32
N VAL A 155 0.90 -12.22 -10.23
CA VAL A 155 1.45 -11.00 -9.61
C VAL A 155 2.42 -10.32 -10.56
N SER A 156 3.35 -11.07 -11.16
CA SER A 156 4.31 -10.56 -12.15
C SER A 156 3.63 -9.93 -13.37
N TYR A 157 2.52 -10.51 -13.85
CA TYR A 157 1.70 -9.91 -14.90
C TYR A 157 1.16 -8.55 -14.45
N GLY A 158 0.52 -8.46 -13.28
CA GLY A 158 -0.02 -7.22 -12.74
C GLY A 158 1.03 -6.12 -12.60
N VAL A 159 2.16 -6.45 -11.97
CA VAL A 159 3.30 -5.54 -11.79
C VAL A 159 3.85 -5.05 -13.13
N SER A 160 4.04 -5.94 -14.11
CA SER A 160 4.53 -5.60 -15.44
C SER A 160 3.60 -4.63 -16.16
N ARG A 161 2.29 -4.89 -16.12
CA ARG A 161 1.26 -4.04 -16.75
C ARG A 161 1.23 -2.63 -16.14
N LEU A 162 1.19 -2.56 -14.80
CA LEU A 162 1.17 -1.29 -14.06
C LEU A 162 2.45 -0.49 -14.30
N SER A 163 3.61 -1.11 -14.13
CA SER A 163 4.91 -0.48 -14.34
C SER A 163 5.08 0.03 -15.77
N GLY A 164 4.70 -0.76 -16.77
CA GLY A 164 4.75 -0.37 -18.19
C GLY A 164 3.85 0.83 -18.48
N ARG A 165 2.66 0.88 -17.90
CA ARG A 165 1.72 2.00 -18.08
C ARG A 165 2.28 3.30 -17.50
N VAL A 166 2.83 3.25 -16.29
CA VAL A 166 3.42 4.41 -15.61
C VAL A 166 4.63 4.94 -16.38
N ARG A 167 5.58 4.07 -16.76
CA ARG A 167 6.75 4.45 -17.56
C ARG A 167 6.36 5.13 -18.87
N LYS A 168 5.38 4.55 -19.61
CA LYS A 168 4.90 5.13 -20.88
C LYS A 168 4.29 6.50 -20.69
N SER A 169 3.57 6.72 -19.59
CA SER A 169 2.97 8.03 -19.29
C SER A 169 4.04 9.09 -18.98
N ARG A 170 5.05 8.74 -18.18
CA ARG A 170 6.13 9.67 -17.81
C ARG A 170 7.03 9.99 -19.01
N GLY A 171 7.37 9.01 -19.84
CA GLY A 171 8.15 9.24 -21.07
C GLY A 171 7.48 10.22 -22.04
N ARG A 172 6.14 10.21 -22.13
CA ARG A 172 5.39 11.18 -22.96
C ARG A 172 5.35 12.60 -22.38
N LYS A 173 5.52 12.77 -21.08
CA LYS A 173 5.57 14.09 -20.43
C LYS A 173 6.96 14.72 -20.51
N ALA A 174 7.99 13.93 -20.76
CA ALA A 174 9.38 14.38 -20.87
C ALA A 174 9.83 14.69 -22.30
N ALA A 175 9.02 14.34 -23.32
CA ALA A 175 9.25 14.62 -24.73
C ALA A 175 8.43 15.82 -25.20
#